data_f79fd65e2b40086becc95d9eb92d635f
#
_entry.id   f79fd65e2b40086becc95d9eb92d635f
#
_cell.length_a   1.000
_cell.length_b   1.000
_cell.length_c   1.000
_cell.angle_alpha   90.00
_cell.angle_beta   90.00
_cell.angle_gamma   90.00
#
_symmetry.space_group_name_H-M   'P 1'
#
loop_
_entity.id
_entity.type
_entity.pdbx_description
1 polymer ?
#
loop_
_entity_poly.entity_id
_entity_poly.type
_entity_poly.pdbx_seq_one_letter_code
_entity_poly.pdbx_strand_id
1 'polypeptide(L)' 'MTAVRSALDVGRIRPAALFDAWLFAEADATLALAAWRSAASDDKAAAYATYRAALDRESHAARVLELRHAAA' A
#
# COMPACT_ATOMS: atom_id res chain seq x y z
N MET A 1 26.68 3.99 -1.83
CA MET A 1 26.18 5.12 -2.63
C MET A 1 24.68 5.09 -2.79
N THR A 2 24.15 4.00 -3.29
CA THR A 2 22.70 3.84 -3.49
C THR A 2 21.89 3.96 -2.21
N ALA A 3 22.37 3.43 -1.11
CA ALA A 3 21.65 3.47 0.16
C ALA A 3 21.44 4.91 0.66
N VAL A 4 22.47 5.74 0.50
CA VAL A 4 22.40 7.15 0.91
C VAL A 4 21.43 7.91 0.01
N ARG A 5 21.48 7.62 -1.28
CA ARG A 5 20.57 8.24 -2.23
C ARG A 5 19.12 7.88 -1.94
N SER A 6 18.85 6.62 -1.61
CA SER A 6 17.49 6.18 -1.28
C SER A 6 16.93 6.92 -0.07
N ALA A 7 17.75 7.12 0.96
CA ALA A 7 17.32 7.85 2.14
C ALA A 7 16.97 9.31 1.82
N LEU A 8 17.73 9.93 0.93
CA LEU A 8 17.46 11.30 0.51
C LEU A 8 16.22 11.37 -0.38
N ASP A 9 16.03 10.36 -1.25
CA ASP A 9 14.91 10.33 -2.18
C ASP A 9 13.57 10.22 -1.45
N VAL A 10 13.50 9.53 -0.33
CA VAL A 10 12.27 9.41 0.46
C VAL A 10 11.75 10.80 0.84
N GLY A 11 12.65 11.71 1.23
CA GLY A 11 12.28 13.07 1.60
C GLY A 11 11.85 13.94 0.42
N ARG A 12 12.11 13.47 -0.80
CA ARG A 12 11.82 14.23 -2.03
C ARG A 12 10.62 13.71 -2.80
N ILE A 13 9.96 12.67 -2.30
CA ILE A 13 8.78 12.12 -2.98
C ILE A 13 7.71 13.20 -3.04
N ARG A 14 7.20 13.42 -4.24
CA ARG A 14 6.16 14.43 -4.47
C ARG A 14 4.84 14.00 -3.84
N PRO A 15 4.02 14.94 -3.36
CA PRO A 15 2.68 14.61 -2.87
C PRO A 15 1.85 13.82 -3.88
N ALA A 16 1.96 14.14 -5.17
CA ALA A 16 1.25 13.40 -6.22
C ALA A 16 1.69 11.93 -6.27
N ALA A 17 3.00 11.66 -6.10
CA ALA A 17 3.50 10.28 -6.09
C ALA A 17 3.00 9.52 -4.87
N LEU A 18 2.88 10.17 -3.71
CA LEU A 18 2.32 9.55 -2.51
C LEU A 18 0.84 9.25 -2.68
N PHE A 19 0.11 10.14 -3.31
CA PHE A 19 -1.31 9.93 -3.61
C PHE A 19 -1.49 8.76 -4.57
N ASP A 20 -0.67 8.69 -5.62
CA ASP A 20 -0.70 7.58 -6.56
C ASP A 20 -0.37 6.25 -5.88
N ALA A 21 0.62 6.25 -4.98
CA ALA A 21 0.97 5.05 -4.23
C ALA A 21 -0.21 4.56 -3.37
N TRP A 22 -0.94 5.48 -2.76
CA TRP A 22 -2.14 5.14 -2.01
C TRP A 22 -3.23 4.58 -2.92
N LEU A 23 -3.45 5.18 -4.08
CA LEU A 23 -4.45 4.68 -5.03
C LEU A 23 -4.13 3.27 -5.52
N PHE A 24 -2.85 2.99 -5.80
CA PHE A 24 -2.42 1.65 -6.19
C PHE A 24 -2.62 0.66 -5.06
N ALA A 25 -2.30 1.04 -3.84
CA ALA A 25 -2.49 0.17 -2.69
C ALA A 25 -3.98 -0.11 -2.45
N GLU A 26 -4.83 0.88 -2.63
CA GLU A 26 -6.28 0.71 -2.53
C GLU A 26 -6.80 -0.25 -3.60
N ALA A 27 -6.34 -0.11 -4.84
CA ALA A 27 -6.73 -1.00 -5.93
C ALA A 27 -6.28 -2.44 -5.64
N ASP A 28 -5.06 -2.62 -5.14
CA ASP A 28 -4.54 -3.93 -4.76
C ASP A 28 -5.40 -4.57 -3.66
N ALA A 29 -5.79 -3.80 -2.66
CA ALA A 29 -6.64 -4.29 -1.57
C ALA A 29 -8.02 -4.71 -2.10
N THR A 30 -8.59 -3.95 -3.03
CA THR A 30 -9.86 -4.28 -3.65
C THR A 30 -9.78 -5.58 -4.43
N LEU A 31 -8.72 -5.78 -5.21
CA LEU A 31 -8.50 -7.02 -5.96
C LEU A 31 -8.27 -8.21 -5.02
N ALA A 32 -7.50 -8.01 -3.97
CA ALA A 32 -7.24 -9.06 -3.00
C ALA A 32 -8.51 -9.47 -2.25
N LEU A 33 -9.38 -8.51 -1.96
CA LEU A 33 -10.67 -8.80 -1.33
C LEU A 33 -11.54 -9.65 -2.26
N ALA A 34 -11.60 -9.29 -3.54
CA ALA A 34 -12.36 -10.05 -4.52
C ALA A 34 -11.81 -11.47 -4.65
N ALA A 35 -10.49 -11.62 -4.67
CA ALA A 35 -9.84 -12.92 -4.74
C ALA A 35 -10.17 -13.77 -3.50
N TRP A 36 -10.18 -13.17 -2.32
CA TRP A 36 -10.54 -13.88 -1.09
C TRP A 36 -11.98 -14.34 -1.11
N ARG A 37 -12.90 -13.49 -1.56
CA ARG A 37 -14.33 -13.83 -1.65
C ARG A 37 -14.59 -14.99 -2.59
N SER A 38 -13.85 -15.08 -3.68
CA SER A 38 -14.04 -16.13 -4.69
C SER A 38 -13.12 -17.32 -4.51
N ALA A 39 -12.23 -17.32 -3.53
CA ALA A 39 -11.27 -18.40 -3.32
C ALA A 39 -12.00 -19.67 -2.89
N ALA A 40 -11.50 -20.82 -3.38
CA ALA A 40 -11.94 -22.13 -2.93
C ALA A 40 -11.55 -22.34 -1.46
N SER A 41 -12.23 -23.26 -0.78
CA SER A 41 -11.98 -23.52 0.65
C SER A 41 -10.51 -23.76 0.97
N ASP A 42 -9.82 -24.48 0.11
CA ASP A 42 -8.41 -24.82 0.31
C ASP A 42 -7.51 -23.59 0.22
N ASP A 43 -7.95 -22.58 -0.51
CA ASP A 43 -7.17 -21.36 -0.77
C ASP A 43 -7.59 -20.17 0.09
N LYS A 44 -8.65 -20.31 0.88
CA LYS A 44 -9.21 -19.20 1.67
C LYS A 44 -8.19 -18.58 2.62
N ALA A 45 -7.44 -19.40 3.35
CA ALA A 45 -6.48 -18.88 4.31
C ALA A 45 -5.37 -18.09 3.65
N ALA A 46 -4.83 -18.60 2.53
CA ALA A 46 -3.79 -17.90 1.78
C ALA A 46 -4.31 -16.61 1.16
N ALA A 47 -5.52 -16.65 0.60
CA ALA A 47 -6.15 -15.46 0.01
C ALA A 47 -6.44 -14.40 1.08
N TYR A 48 -6.86 -14.81 2.27
CA TYR A 48 -7.08 -13.88 3.38
C TYR A 48 -5.76 -13.23 3.82
N ALA A 49 -4.68 -14.00 3.93
CA ALA A 49 -3.37 -13.46 4.29
C ALA A 49 -2.91 -12.42 3.25
N THR A 50 -3.13 -12.69 1.97
CA THR A 50 -2.81 -11.76 0.90
C THR A 50 -3.62 -10.47 1.04
N TYR A 51 -4.90 -10.59 1.34
CA TYR A 51 -5.77 -9.44 1.55
C TYR A 51 -5.32 -8.62 2.76
N ARG A 52 -5.00 -9.27 3.88
CA ARG A 52 -4.50 -8.58 5.07
C ARG A 52 -3.23 -7.80 4.77
N ALA A 53 -2.30 -8.42 4.04
CA ALA A 53 -1.07 -7.73 3.65
C ALA A 53 -1.36 -6.52 2.75
N ALA A 54 -2.32 -6.64 1.84
CA ALA A 54 -2.72 -5.52 0.99
C ALA A 54 -3.35 -4.38 1.80
N LEU A 55 -4.19 -4.70 2.78
CA LEU A 55 -4.77 -3.71 3.69
C LEU A 55 -3.69 -2.99 4.49
N ASP A 56 -2.69 -3.71 4.96
CA ASP A 56 -1.60 -3.11 5.72
C ASP A 56 -0.81 -2.13 4.85
N ARG A 57 -0.57 -2.48 3.59
CA ARG A 57 0.10 -1.57 2.65
C ARG A 57 -0.74 -0.33 2.37
N GLU A 58 -2.04 -0.49 2.19
CA GLU A 58 -2.95 0.63 1.97
C GLU A 58 -2.97 1.56 3.19
N SER A 59 -3.10 0.99 4.38
CA SER A 59 -3.11 1.77 5.62
C SER A 59 -1.80 2.55 5.79
N HIS A 60 -0.69 1.91 5.47
CA HIS A 60 0.61 2.57 5.54
C HIS A 60 0.72 3.73 4.54
N ALA A 61 0.28 3.49 3.30
CA ALA A 61 0.32 4.52 2.26
C ALA A 61 -0.57 5.71 2.63
N ALA A 62 -1.76 5.43 3.17
CA ALA A 62 -2.68 6.47 3.61
C ALA A 62 -2.07 7.29 4.75
N ARG A 63 -1.41 6.63 5.69
CA ARG A 63 -0.78 7.29 6.82
C ARG A 63 0.37 8.19 6.37
N VAL A 64 1.19 7.71 5.46
CA VAL A 64 2.29 8.52 4.91
C VAL A 64 1.73 9.75 4.22
N LEU A 65 0.68 9.59 3.44
CA LEU A 65 0.03 10.70 2.75
C LEU A 65 -0.52 11.73 3.74
N GLU A 66 -1.20 11.26 4.81
CA GLU A 66 -1.73 12.14 5.85
C GLU A 66 -0.62 12.93 6.55
N LEU A 67 0.45 12.24 6.94
CA LEU A 67 1.57 12.89 7.62
C LEU A 67 2.24 13.93 6.74
N ARG A 68 2.39 13.62 5.46
CA ARG A 68 2.98 14.55 4.50
C ARG A 68 2.09 15.77 4.32
N HIS A 69 0.78 15.56 4.24
CA HIS A 69 -0.19 16.63 4.07
C HIS A 69 -0.23 17.53 5.31
N ALA A 70 -0.21 16.93 6.49
CA ALA A 70 -0.21 17.68 7.75
C ALA A 70 1.07 18.50 7.93
N ALA A 71 2.20 18.02 7.40
CA ALA A 71 3.48 18.72 7.49
C ALA A 71 3.59 19.91 6.52
N ALA A 72 2.76 19.93 5.51
CA ALA A 72 2.73 21.02 4.54
C ALA A 72 1.99 22.22 5.10
#